data_dffc5f52747dcba52dbefe16b8db82fc
#
_entry.id   dffc5f52747dcba52dbefe16b8db82fc
#
_cell.length_a   1.000
_cell.length_b   1.000
_cell.length_c   1.000
_cell.angle_alpha   90.00
_cell.angle_beta   90.00
_cell.angle_gamma   90.00
#
_symmetry.space_group_name_H-M   'P 1'
#
loop_
_entity.id
_entity.type
_entity.pdbx_description
1 polymer ?
#
loop_
_entity_poly.entity_id
_entity_poly.type
_entity_poly.pdbx_seq_one_letter_code
_entity_poly.pdbx_strand_id
1 'polypeptide(L)'
;MTAKKSGFASMDEYIATFPEDVQKILKKVRATIKAAAPKAEETISYGIPTFKINGKYLIYFAGWKQHISIYPIPTGDAAFQKEIEPYVAGKGTLKFPLDKPIPFKLITRMVKLQLADNLEKTGYRSKGDKK
;
A
#
# COMPACT_ATOMS: atom_id res chain seq x y z
N MET A 1 20.76 -15.24 0.64
CA MET A 1 20.71 -14.90 0.67
C MET A 1 20.44 -14.44 1.09
N THR A 2 20.32 -14.28 1.14
CA THR A 2 20.09 -13.75 1.38
C THR A 2 19.86 -13.02 1.76
N ALA A 3 20.15 -12.72 1.61
CA ALA A 3 20.01 -11.94 1.88
C ALA A 3 19.62 -11.41 2.11
N LYS A 4 19.38 -11.42 1.99
CA LYS A 4 18.85 -10.97 2.24
C LYS A 4 18.20 -10.44 3.03
N LYS A 5 18.10 -10.55 3.42
CA LYS A 5 17.63 -9.89 4.25
C LYS A 5 17.03 -8.63 3.90
N SER A 6 17.15 -7.74 3.88
CA SER A 6 16.64 -6.50 3.37
C SER A 6 17.10 -6.28 1.96
N GLY A 7 17.51 -7.33 1.34
CA GLY A 7 18.21 -7.21 0.10
C GLY A 7 17.42 -7.47 -1.16
N PHE A 8 16.10 -7.29 -1.11
CA PHE A 8 15.29 -7.50 -2.29
C PHE A 8 15.52 -6.37 -3.30
N ALA A 9 15.76 -6.74 -4.55
CA ALA A 9 15.96 -5.75 -5.59
C ALA A 9 14.64 -5.30 -6.21
N SER A 10 13.56 -6.06 -6.03
CA SER A 10 12.30 -5.76 -6.67
C SER A 10 11.15 -6.37 -5.92
N MET A 11 9.94 -5.91 -6.24
CA MET A 11 8.74 -6.52 -5.70
C MET A 11 8.61 -7.97 -6.11
N ASP A 12 9.06 -8.30 -7.33
CA ASP A 12 9.01 -9.68 -7.79
C ASP A 12 9.81 -10.59 -6.88
N GLU A 13 11.01 -10.17 -6.49
CA GLU A 13 11.82 -10.95 -5.57
C GLU A 13 11.17 -11.11 -4.22
N TYR A 14 10.61 -10.01 -3.72
CA TYR A 14 9.93 -10.05 -2.44
C TYR A 14 8.78 -11.04 -2.46
N ILE A 15 7.92 -10.92 -3.46
CA ILE A 15 6.73 -11.78 -3.57
C ILE A 15 7.13 -13.24 -3.70
N ALA A 16 8.23 -13.51 -4.41
CA ALA A 16 8.68 -14.88 -4.64
C ALA A 16 9.05 -15.63 -3.36
N THR A 17 9.28 -14.91 -2.26
CA THR A 17 9.63 -15.56 -0.99
C THR A 17 8.44 -16.16 -0.26
N PHE A 18 7.22 -15.97 -0.76
CA PHE A 18 6.01 -16.42 -0.08
C PHE A 18 5.46 -17.70 -0.70
N PRO A 19 4.60 -18.44 0.03
CA PRO A 19 3.91 -19.58 -0.57
C PRO A 19 3.06 -19.15 -1.75
N GLU A 20 2.80 -20.07 -2.63
CA GLU A 20 2.15 -19.78 -3.89
C GLU A 20 0.79 -19.08 -3.74
N ASP A 21 -0.01 -19.51 -2.79
CA ASP A 21 -1.32 -18.90 -2.58
C ASP A 21 -1.19 -17.45 -2.09
N VAL A 22 -0.18 -17.18 -1.26
CA VAL A 22 0.07 -15.83 -0.79
C VAL A 22 0.62 -14.98 -1.93
N GLN A 23 1.46 -15.57 -2.77
CA GLN A 23 1.98 -14.86 -3.94
C GLN A 23 0.86 -14.33 -4.82
N LYS A 24 -0.18 -15.14 -5.02
CA LYS A 24 -1.31 -14.70 -5.84
C LYS A 24 -1.99 -13.49 -5.24
N ILE A 25 -2.15 -13.49 -3.94
CA ILE A 25 -2.78 -12.37 -3.25
C ILE A 25 -1.91 -11.13 -3.36
N LEU A 26 -0.62 -11.27 -3.10
CA LEU A 26 0.30 -10.13 -3.17
C LEU A 26 0.38 -9.55 -4.57
N LYS A 27 0.36 -10.41 -5.58
CA LYS A 27 0.37 -9.93 -6.96
C LYS A 27 -0.90 -9.15 -7.28
N LYS A 28 -2.02 -9.58 -6.76
CA LYS A 28 -3.27 -8.89 -6.99
C LYS A 28 -3.32 -7.56 -6.23
N VAL A 29 -2.77 -7.52 -5.02
CA VAL A 29 -2.64 -6.26 -4.28
C VAL A 29 -1.78 -5.29 -5.08
N ARG A 30 -0.64 -5.76 -5.56
CA ARG A 30 0.26 -4.95 -6.38
C ARG A 30 -0.47 -4.38 -7.61
N ALA A 31 -1.19 -5.24 -8.31
CA ALA A 31 -1.92 -4.82 -9.50
C ALA A 31 -3.02 -3.83 -9.16
N THR A 32 -3.70 -4.03 -8.04
CA THR A 32 -4.76 -3.15 -7.59
C THR A 32 -4.22 -1.75 -7.29
N ILE A 33 -3.09 -1.69 -6.58
CA ILE A 33 -2.48 -0.40 -6.26
C ILE A 33 -2.01 0.28 -7.55
N LYS A 34 -1.36 -0.47 -8.43
CA LYS A 34 -0.87 0.11 -9.68
C LYS A 34 -1.99 0.64 -10.54
N ALA A 35 -3.11 -0.07 -10.59
CA ALA A 35 -4.26 0.39 -11.37
C ALA A 35 -4.84 1.68 -10.80
N ALA A 36 -4.82 1.84 -9.48
CA ALA A 36 -5.33 3.05 -8.84
C ALA A 36 -4.36 4.21 -8.93
N ALA A 37 -3.06 3.92 -9.09
CA ALA A 37 -2.02 4.93 -9.16
C ALA A 37 -1.05 4.60 -10.29
N PRO A 38 -1.50 4.71 -11.55
CA PRO A 38 -0.68 4.24 -12.67
C PRO A 38 0.66 4.94 -12.82
N LYS A 39 0.80 6.14 -12.29
CA LYS A 39 2.05 6.88 -12.39
C LYS A 39 3.03 6.59 -11.26
N ALA A 40 2.61 5.81 -10.29
CA ALA A 40 3.48 5.47 -9.17
C ALA A 40 4.55 4.48 -9.60
N GLU A 41 5.72 4.64 -9.03
CA GLU A 41 6.86 3.75 -9.30
C GLU A 41 6.97 2.71 -8.21
N GLU A 42 7.30 1.48 -8.61
CA GLU A 42 7.51 0.40 -7.67
C GLU A 42 8.94 0.39 -7.19
N THR A 43 9.12 0.14 -5.90
CA THR A 43 10.46 0.01 -5.33
C THR A 43 10.38 -0.84 -4.07
N ILE A 44 11.53 -1.07 -3.46
CA ILE A 44 11.62 -1.70 -2.15
C ILE A 44 12.16 -0.66 -1.19
N SER A 45 11.48 -0.48 -0.08
CA SER A 45 11.91 0.47 0.95
C SER A 45 11.68 -0.18 2.31
N TYR A 46 12.67 -0.10 3.18
CA TYR A 46 12.61 -0.79 4.48
C TYR A 46 12.37 -2.30 4.32
N GLY A 47 12.84 -2.85 3.21
CA GLY A 47 12.72 -4.28 2.95
C GLY A 47 11.36 -4.74 2.46
N ILE A 48 10.44 -3.83 2.14
CA ILE A 48 9.10 -4.20 1.69
C ILE A 48 8.67 -3.45 0.45
N PRO A 49 7.68 -3.98 -0.28
CA PRO A 49 7.17 -3.31 -1.48
C PRO A 49 6.62 -1.93 -1.18
N THR A 50 6.99 -0.99 -2.00
CA THR A 50 6.66 0.41 -1.82
C THR A 50 6.29 1.02 -3.17
N PHE A 51 5.28 1.87 -3.17
CA PHE A 51 4.97 2.70 -4.35
C PHE A 51 5.32 4.13 -4.03
N LYS A 52 6.00 4.79 -4.98
CA LYS A 52 6.40 6.20 -4.83
C LYS A 52 5.82 6.99 -5.98
N ILE A 53 5.55 8.26 -5.73
CA ILE A 53 5.14 9.15 -6.80
C ILE A 53 5.75 10.52 -6.54
N ASN A 54 6.32 11.11 -7.58
CA ASN A 54 7.00 12.40 -7.50
C ASN A 54 8.04 12.44 -6.41
N GLY A 55 8.77 11.34 -6.23
CA GLY A 55 9.82 11.24 -5.22
C GLY A 55 9.35 11.07 -3.81
N LYS A 56 8.05 10.90 -3.60
CA LYS A 56 7.47 10.72 -2.26
C LYS A 56 6.89 9.33 -2.11
N TYR A 57 6.98 8.79 -0.92
CA TYR A 57 6.38 7.48 -0.65
C TYR A 57 4.88 7.62 -0.63
N LEU A 58 4.22 6.76 -1.38
CA LEU A 58 2.76 6.77 -1.48
C LEU A 58 2.14 5.74 -0.55
N ILE A 59 2.57 4.48 -0.70
CA ILE A 59 1.94 3.40 0.04
C ILE A 59 2.89 2.22 0.08
N TYR A 60 2.81 1.46 1.17
CA TYR A 60 3.59 0.25 1.38
C TYR A 60 2.64 -0.92 1.55
N PHE A 61 3.06 -2.11 1.13
CA PHE A 61 2.33 -3.30 1.52
C PHE A 61 3.32 -4.40 1.87
N ALA A 62 2.88 -5.30 2.74
CA ALA A 62 3.74 -6.38 3.20
C ALA A 62 2.93 -7.63 3.40
N GLY A 63 3.56 -8.79 3.15
CA GLY A 63 2.95 -10.08 3.42
C GLY A 63 3.47 -10.63 4.73
N TRP A 64 2.60 -11.30 5.46
CA TRP A 64 2.93 -11.94 6.72
C TRP A 64 2.38 -13.35 6.68
N LYS A 65 2.58 -14.08 7.76
CA LYS A 65 2.18 -15.47 7.78
C LYS A 65 0.69 -15.66 7.62
N GLN A 66 -0.10 -14.80 8.27
CA GLN A 66 -1.54 -14.96 8.31
C GLN A 66 -2.31 -13.73 7.85
N HIS A 67 -1.61 -12.70 7.40
CA HIS A 67 -2.28 -11.49 6.96
C HIS A 67 -1.38 -10.73 6.01
N ILE A 68 -1.97 -9.72 5.36
CA ILE A 68 -1.18 -8.70 4.67
C ILE A 68 -1.45 -7.38 5.35
N SER A 69 -0.50 -6.46 5.23
CA SER A 69 -0.66 -5.13 5.80
C SER A 69 -0.42 -4.09 4.73
N ILE A 70 -1.13 -2.97 4.84
CA ILE A 70 -1.01 -1.84 3.92
C ILE A 70 -1.00 -0.57 4.76
N TYR A 71 -0.11 0.35 4.47
CA TYR A 71 -0.01 1.62 5.18
C TYR A 71 0.68 2.67 4.32
N PRO A 72 0.63 3.95 4.68
CA PRO A 72 -0.12 4.53 5.80
C PRO A 72 -1.59 4.70 5.46
N ILE A 73 -2.41 4.87 6.48
CA ILE A 73 -3.84 5.11 6.31
C ILE A 73 -4.06 6.56 5.93
N PRO A 74 -4.72 6.85 4.80
CA PRO A 74 -5.03 8.25 4.46
C PRO A 74 -6.16 8.80 5.31
N THR A 75 -6.36 10.10 5.22
CA THR A 75 -7.38 10.77 6.01
C THR A 75 -8.79 10.26 5.68
N GLY A 76 -9.21 10.41 4.46
CA GLY A 76 -10.52 9.94 4.02
C GLY A 76 -11.68 10.62 4.70
N ASP A 77 -12.88 10.22 4.31
CA ASP A 77 -14.10 10.74 4.91
C ASP A 77 -14.63 9.77 5.99
N ALA A 78 -15.75 10.12 6.61
CA ALA A 78 -16.32 9.31 7.68
C ALA A 78 -16.70 7.92 7.20
N ALA A 79 -17.18 7.79 5.98
CA ALA A 79 -17.54 6.48 5.43
C ALA A 79 -16.31 5.59 5.29
N PHE A 80 -15.21 6.16 4.83
CA PHE A 80 -13.96 5.42 4.72
C PHE A 80 -13.45 5.01 6.10
N GLN A 81 -13.47 5.93 7.05
CA GLN A 81 -13.01 5.64 8.41
C GLN A 81 -13.79 4.47 9.02
N LYS A 82 -15.08 4.45 8.77
CA LYS A 82 -15.92 3.37 9.28
C LYS A 82 -15.61 2.05 8.58
N GLU A 83 -15.40 2.13 7.29
CA GLU A 83 -15.14 0.93 6.48
C GLU A 83 -13.84 0.24 6.88
N ILE A 84 -12.82 1.00 7.24
CA ILE A 84 -11.53 0.42 7.59
C ILE A 84 -11.45 -0.07 9.02
N GLU A 85 -12.40 0.31 9.88
CA GLU A 85 -12.35 -0.01 11.31
C GLU A 85 -11.97 -1.44 11.64
N PRO A 86 -12.59 -2.45 11.00
CA PRO A 86 -12.25 -3.84 11.33
C PRO A 86 -10.81 -4.22 11.01
N TYR A 87 -10.14 -3.44 10.19
CA TYR A 87 -8.81 -3.78 9.71
C TYR A 87 -7.71 -2.95 10.36
N VAL A 88 -8.06 -1.93 11.13
CA VAL A 88 -7.05 -1.03 11.70
C VAL A 88 -6.20 -1.76 12.73
N ALA A 89 -4.88 -1.62 12.58
CA ALA A 89 -3.94 -2.23 13.50
C ALA A 89 -2.85 -1.20 13.78
N GLY A 90 -2.69 -0.85 15.02
CA GLY A 90 -1.73 0.19 15.37
C GLY A 90 -2.17 1.55 14.87
N LYS A 91 -1.24 2.42 14.63
CA LYS A 91 -1.54 3.81 14.35
C LYS A 91 -1.71 4.16 12.89
N GLY A 92 -1.36 3.34 12.00
CA GLY A 92 -1.42 3.74 10.60
C GLY A 92 -1.41 2.59 9.65
N THR A 93 -1.77 1.41 10.12
CA THR A 93 -1.68 0.19 9.33
C THR A 93 -3.05 -0.49 9.24
N LEU A 94 -3.38 -0.98 8.07
CA LEU A 94 -4.52 -1.88 7.90
C LEU A 94 -3.99 -3.29 7.74
N LYS A 95 -4.60 -4.24 8.46
CA LYS A 95 -4.28 -5.66 8.35
C LYS A 95 -5.47 -6.41 7.77
N PHE A 96 -5.20 -7.20 6.74
CA PHE A 96 -6.24 -8.01 6.10
C PHE A 96 -5.90 -9.48 6.27
N PRO A 97 -6.72 -10.23 7.02
CA PRO A 97 -6.43 -11.66 7.24
C PRO A 97 -6.45 -12.43 5.93
N LEU A 98 -5.52 -13.38 5.80
CA LEU A 98 -5.44 -14.19 4.59
C LEU A 98 -6.54 -15.23 4.49
N ASP A 99 -7.19 -15.55 5.61
CA ASP A 99 -8.27 -16.53 5.61
C ASP A 99 -9.63 -15.95 5.25
N LYS A 100 -9.66 -14.66 4.86
CA LYS A 100 -10.89 -14.00 4.43
C LYS A 100 -10.64 -13.31 3.11
N PRO A 101 -11.69 -13.03 2.34
CA PRO A 101 -11.50 -12.31 1.08
C PRO A 101 -10.84 -10.95 1.33
N ILE A 102 -9.89 -10.61 0.49
CA ILE A 102 -9.22 -9.33 0.59
C ILE A 102 -10.10 -8.27 -0.07
N PRO A 103 -10.40 -7.16 0.61
CA PRO A 103 -11.31 -6.15 0.05
C PRO A 103 -10.57 -5.25 -0.94
N PHE A 104 -10.41 -5.72 -2.17
CA PHE A 104 -9.63 -5.00 -3.17
C PHE A 104 -10.22 -3.64 -3.53
N LYS A 105 -11.54 -3.51 -3.46
CA LYS A 105 -12.17 -2.21 -3.72
C LYS A 105 -11.79 -1.19 -2.65
N LEU A 106 -11.68 -1.65 -1.41
CA LEU A 106 -11.25 -0.78 -0.32
C LEU A 106 -9.80 -0.36 -0.52
N ILE A 107 -8.96 -1.28 -0.98
CA ILE A 107 -7.58 -0.95 -1.25
C ILE A 107 -7.48 0.11 -2.35
N THR A 108 -8.27 -0.04 -3.40
CA THR A 108 -8.32 0.96 -4.46
C THR A 108 -8.68 2.33 -3.92
N ARG A 109 -9.70 2.37 -3.07
CA ARG A 109 -10.14 3.62 -2.48
C ARG A 109 -9.08 4.24 -1.60
N MET A 110 -8.41 3.39 -0.81
CA MET A 110 -7.31 3.83 0.04
C MET A 110 -6.19 4.48 -0.78
N VAL A 111 -5.83 3.85 -1.89
CA VAL A 111 -4.77 4.39 -2.74
C VAL A 111 -5.16 5.75 -3.31
N LYS A 112 -6.39 5.87 -3.78
CA LYS A 112 -6.85 7.14 -4.34
C LYS A 112 -6.88 8.26 -3.30
N LEU A 113 -7.29 7.92 -2.07
CA LEU A 113 -7.28 8.89 -1.00
C LEU A 113 -5.85 9.28 -0.62
N GLN A 114 -4.95 8.32 -0.65
CA GLN A 114 -3.55 8.59 -0.32
C GLN A 114 -2.91 9.47 -1.40
N LEU A 115 -3.30 9.28 -2.66
CA LEU A 115 -2.85 10.16 -3.72
C LEU A 115 -3.25 11.59 -3.46
N ALA A 116 -4.51 11.80 -3.07
CA ALA A 116 -5.01 13.14 -2.80
C ALA A 116 -4.27 13.77 -1.62
N ASP A 117 -4.07 12.98 -0.56
CA ASP A 117 -3.32 13.46 0.61
C ASP A 117 -1.90 13.84 0.23
N ASN A 118 -1.26 13.02 -0.59
CA ASN A 118 0.11 13.27 -1.01
C ASN A 118 0.25 14.54 -1.81
N LEU A 119 -0.69 14.78 -2.70
CA LEU A 119 -0.65 16.00 -3.51
C LEU A 119 -0.79 17.24 -2.64
N GLU A 120 -1.65 17.17 -1.64
CA GLU A 120 -1.80 18.29 -0.72
C GLU A 120 -0.54 18.53 0.10
N LYS A 121 0.06 17.45 0.58
CA LYS A 121 1.23 17.57 1.43
C LYS A 121 2.45 18.11 0.71
N THR A 122 2.50 17.95 -0.59
CA THR A 122 3.62 18.49 -1.35
C THR A 122 3.44 19.96 -1.69
N GLY A 123 2.33 20.57 -1.29
CA GLY A 123 2.06 21.95 -1.59
C GLY A 123 1.72 22.21 -3.03
N TYR A 124 1.44 21.18 -3.65
CA TYR A 124 1.22 21.20 -5.07
C TYR A 124 0.04 22.07 -5.48
N ARG A 125 -0.73 22.30 -4.67
CA ARG A 125 -1.79 23.08 -4.90
C ARG A 125 -1.72 24.40 -4.53
N SER A 126 -1.17 24.50 -4.37
CA SER A 126 -1.02 25.32 -4.21
C SER A 126 -1.24 25.93 -4.41
N LYS A 127 -1.36 26.01 -4.70
CA LYS A 127 -1.71 26.41 -5.05
C LYS A 127 -2.42 26.62 -4.69
N GLY A 128 -2.75 26.67 -4.53
CA GLY A 128 -3.31 26.90 -4.46
C GLY A 128 -3.82 27.04 -3.70
N ASP A 129 -3.68 27.14 -3.79
CA ASP A 129 -4.01 27.24 -3.31
C ASP A 129 -4.15 27.50 -2.43
N LYS A 130 -3.93 27.71 -2.19
CA LYS A 130 -3.91 27.96 -1.60
C LYS A 130 -3.81 28.31 -0.99
N LYS A 131 -3.64 28.58 -0.78
CA LYS A 131 -3.41 28.93 -0.60
C LYS A 131 -3.43 29.15 -0.43
#